data_1e22823b09c0876a7fdfe8942edeee13
#
_entry.id   1e22823b09c0876a7fdfe8942edeee13
#
_cell.length_a   1.000
_cell.length_b   1.000
_cell.length_c   1.000
_cell.angle_alpha   90.00
_cell.angle_beta   90.00
_cell.angle_gamma   90.00
#
_symmetry.space_group_name_H-M   'P 1'
#
loop_
_entity.id
_entity.type
_entity.pdbx_description
1 polymer ?
#
loop_
_entity_poly.entity_id
_entity_poly.type
_entity_poly.pdbx_seq_one_letter_code
_entity_poly.pdbx_strand_id
1 'polypeptide(L)'
;LEFAESCVKAGVQPVMGLTLHVAAGEPTPGERAPAPQPLALFAQDETGWLNLMALASAAHLETGAHEMPHVPLSRLEGCAEGLICLTGGAGGPLAALTGAGRMDQARALADRLARAFPGRLYVELQRHGTEGALHTEAEAAAEPGLIEIAYDKELPLVGTNEVYFDAPAMHAAHDALICIGESRYVNESDRRMLTPEHHFKTPEEM
;
A
#
# COMPACT_ATOMS: atom_id res chain seq x y z
N LEU A 1 -8.54 -2.20 -19.11
CA LEU A 1 -9.41 -1.65 -20.17
C LEU A 1 -10.88 -1.99 -19.90
N GLU A 2 -11.25 -3.26 -19.81
CA GLU A 2 -12.62 -3.73 -19.59
C GLU A 2 -13.27 -3.13 -18.33
N PHE A 3 -12.55 -3.07 -17.21
CA PHE A 3 -13.03 -2.42 -15.98
C PHE A 3 -13.36 -0.93 -16.21
N ALA A 4 -12.46 -0.18 -16.86
CA ALA A 4 -12.67 1.23 -17.14
C ALA A 4 -13.88 1.47 -18.05
N GLU A 5 -14.04 0.64 -19.10
CA GLU A 5 -15.21 0.71 -19.99
C GLU A 5 -16.50 0.37 -19.27
N SER A 6 -16.49 -0.60 -18.36
CA SER A 6 -17.65 -0.97 -17.55
C SER A 6 -18.06 0.14 -16.59
N CYS A 7 -17.08 0.78 -15.93
CA CYS A 7 -17.33 1.95 -15.08
C CYS A 7 -17.98 3.09 -15.87
N VAL A 8 -17.43 3.45 -17.03
CA VAL A 8 -17.97 4.53 -17.88
C VAL A 8 -19.40 4.20 -18.32
N LYS A 9 -19.68 2.95 -18.73
CA LYS A 9 -21.04 2.51 -19.08
C LYS A 9 -22.02 2.58 -17.91
N ALA A 10 -21.54 2.37 -16.69
CA ALA A 10 -22.32 2.49 -15.47
C ALA A 10 -22.44 3.93 -14.92
N GLY A 11 -21.82 4.92 -15.57
CA GLY A 11 -21.78 6.31 -15.11
C GLY A 11 -20.87 6.53 -13.90
N VAL A 12 -19.90 5.65 -13.68
CA VAL A 12 -18.90 5.72 -12.59
C VAL A 12 -17.56 6.11 -13.18
N GLN A 13 -16.88 7.07 -12.57
CA GLN A 13 -15.53 7.47 -12.98
C GLN A 13 -14.52 6.40 -12.54
N PRO A 14 -13.75 5.77 -13.45
CA PRO A 14 -12.66 4.88 -13.07
C PRO A 14 -11.46 5.70 -12.58
N VAL A 15 -10.86 5.27 -11.48
CA VAL A 15 -9.61 5.83 -10.96
C VAL A 15 -8.50 4.82 -11.21
N MET A 16 -7.47 5.22 -11.96
CA MET A 16 -6.35 4.34 -12.31
C MET A 16 -5.25 4.44 -11.25
N GLY A 17 -4.87 3.31 -10.70
CA GLY A 17 -3.84 3.23 -9.66
C GLY A 17 -2.94 2.01 -9.80
N LEU A 18 -1.88 2.01 -9.02
CA LEU A 18 -0.89 0.95 -8.93
C LEU A 18 -0.38 0.84 -7.50
N THR A 19 -0.35 -0.35 -6.94
CA THR A 19 0.46 -0.64 -5.75
C THR A 19 1.88 -0.93 -6.20
N LEU A 20 2.81 -0.04 -5.85
CA LEU A 20 4.21 -0.09 -6.24
C LEU A 20 5.07 -0.39 -5.01
N HIS A 21 5.92 -1.42 -5.08
CA HIS A 21 6.93 -1.65 -4.06
C HIS A 21 8.10 -0.69 -4.23
N VAL A 22 8.50 -0.05 -3.16
CA VAL A 22 9.55 0.97 -3.15
C VAL A 22 10.63 0.60 -2.14
N ALA A 23 11.89 0.60 -2.58
CA ALA A 23 13.06 0.51 -1.72
C ALA A 23 13.31 1.88 -1.10
N ALA A 24 12.70 2.14 0.06
CA ALA A 24 12.75 3.45 0.74
C ALA A 24 13.92 3.57 1.72
N GLY A 25 14.50 2.46 2.18
CA GLY A 25 15.60 2.42 3.14
C GLY A 25 16.97 2.36 2.47
N GLU A 26 17.92 3.15 2.97
CA GLU A 26 19.33 2.93 2.64
C GLU A 26 19.88 1.79 3.50
N PRO A 27 20.68 0.88 2.93
CA PRO A 27 21.30 -0.19 3.72
C PRO A 27 22.28 0.41 4.72
N THR A 28 22.11 0.06 5.99
CA THR A 28 23.11 0.35 7.01
C THR A 28 24.36 -0.51 6.73
N PRO A 29 25.58 0.03 6.84
CA PRO A 29 26.78 -0.76 6.63
C PRO A 29 26.78 -2.03 7.51
N GLY A 30 26.80 -3.21 6.86
CA GLY A 30 26.77 -4.51 7.55
C GLY A 30 25.37 -5.11 7.76
N GLU A 31 24.30 -4.41 7.45
CA GLU A 31 22.93 -4.92 7.49
C GLU A 31 22.41 -5.20 6.07
N ARG A 32 21.49 -6.16 5.97
CA ARG A 32 20.76 -6.41 4.72
C ARG A 32 19.83 -5.23 4.47
N ALA A 33 19.76 -4.76 3.21
CA ALA A 33 18.80 -3.74 2.82
C ALA A 33 17.36 -4.16 3.21
N PRO A 34 16.56 -3.23 3.76
CA PRO A 34 15.14 -3.51 4.03
C PRO A 34 14.43 -3.99 2.77
N ALA A 35 13.49 -4.93 2.91
CA ALA A 35 12.66 -5.34 1.80
C ALA A 35 11.86 -4.14 1.25
N PRO A 36 11.65 -4.05 -0.08
CA PRO A 36 10.78 -3.04 -0.66
C PRO A 36 9.35 -3.15 -0.10
N GLN A 37 8.71 -1.99 0.16
CA GLN A 37 7.38 -1.91 0.77
C GLN A 37 6.40 -1.20 -0.15
N PRO A 38 5.09 -1.54 -0.08
CA PRO A 38 4.09 -1.01 -0.98
C PRO A 38 3.73 0.45 -0.66
N LEU A 39 3.53 1.22 -1.72
CA LEU A 39 2.83 2.50 -1.74
C LEU A 39 1.70 2.40 -2.76
N ALA A 40 0.54 2.98 -2.46
CA ALA A 40 -0.54 3.05 -3.43
C ALA A 40 -0.47 4.40 -4.17
N LEU A 41 -0.42 4.34 -5.49
CA LEU A 41 -0.29 5.50 -6.37
C LEU A 41 -1.52 5.58 -7.28
N PHE A 42 -2.06 6.79 -7.46
CA PHE A 42 -3.21 7.03 -8.32
C PHE A 42 -2.92 8.15 -9.29
N ALA A 43 -3.27 7.96 -10.57
CA ALA A 43 -3.14 8.99 -11.60
C ALA A 43 -4.25 10.04 -11.44
N GLN A 44 -3.87 11.31 -11.34
CA GLN A 44 -4.76 12.46 -11.36
C GLN A 44 -5.06 12.95 -12.77
N ASP A 45 -4.10 12.80 -13.67
CA ASP A 45 -4.12 13.31 -15.03
C ASP A 45 -3.29 12.40 -15.98
N GLU A 46 -3.16 12.82 -17.23
CA GLU A 46 -2.40 12.08 -18.24
C GLU A 46 -0.91 11.98 -17.90
N THR A 47 -0.31 13.00 -17.28
CA THR A 47 1.08 12.96 -16.84
C THR A 47 1.27 11.89 -15.77
N GLY A 48 0.36 11.84 -14.79
CA GLY A 48 0.34 10.79 -13.76
C GLY A 48 0.17 9.40 -14.36
N TRP A 49 -0.69 9.23 -15.35
CA TRP A 49 -0.85 7.97 -16.06
C TRP A 49 0.43 7.51 -16.75
N LEU A 50 1.11 8.40 -17.46
CA LEU A 50 2.40 8.11 -18.11
C LEU A 50 3.47 7.74 -17.07
N ASN A 51 3.50 8.45 -15.93
CA ASN A 51 4.41 8.16 -14.83
C ASN A 51 4.12 6.80 -14.17
N LEU A 52 2.85 6.41 -13.99
CA LEU A 52 2.50 5.06 -13.51
C LEU A 52 3.02 3.96 -14.46
N MET A 53 2.85 4.14 -15.76
CA MET A 53 3.37 3.18 -16.76
C MET A 53 4.89 3.10 -16.73
N ALA A 54 5.58 4.24 -16.61
CA ALA A 54 7.04 4.28 -16.52
C ALA A 54 7.55 3.59 -15.25
N LEU A 55 6.91 3.84 -14.10
CA LEU A 55 7.25 3.20 -12.82
C LEU A 55 6.99 1.70 -12.83
N ALA A 56 5.85 1.25 -13.37
CA ALA A 56 5.52 -0.16 -13.52
C ALA A 56 6.55 -0.87 -14.42
N SER A 57 6.90 -0.25 -15.55
CA SER A 57 7.90 -0.79 -16.47
C SER A 57 9.27 -0.88 -15.80
N ALA A 58 9.71 0.17 -15.11
CA ALA A 58 10.99 0.18 -14.40
C ALA A 58 11.03 -0.91 -13.31
N ALA A 59 9.98 -1.07 -12.52
CA ALA A 59 9.91 -2.09 -11.48
C ALA A 59 10.11 -3.51 -12.01
N HIS A 60 9.61 -3.80 -13.21
CA HIS A 60 9.74 -5.16 -13.81
C HIS A 60 10.98 -5.34 -14.67
N LEU A 61 11.48 -4.28 -15.31
CA LEU A 61 12.60 -4.39 -16.25
C LEU A 61 13.96 -4.11 -15.61
N GLU A 62 14.01 -3.31 -14.55
CA GLU A 62 15.25 -2.89 -13.89
C GLU A 62 15.55 -3.72 -12.62
N THR A 63 14.58 -4.51 -12.12
CA THR A 63 14.75 -5.40 -10.97
C THR A 63 15.26 -6.78 -11.43
N GLY A 64 16.10 -7.43 -10.62
CA GLY A 64 16.63 -8.76 -10.90
C GLY A 64 15.54 -9.83 -11.01
N ALA A 65 15.76 -10.84 -11.88
CA ALA A 65 14.76 -11.84 -12.24
C ALA A 65 14.20 -12.68 -11.07
N HIS A 66 14.88 -12.70 -9.92
CA HIS A 66 14.47 -13.43 -8.70
C HIS A 66 14.07 -12.51 -7.55
N GLU A 67 14.01 -11.21 -7.79
CA GLU A 67 13.63 -10.22 -6.80
C GLU A 67 12.18 -9.78 -7.03
N MET A 68 11.52 -9.34 -5.95
CA MET A 68 10.21 -8.70 -6.06
C MET A 68 10.34 -7.43 -6.90
N PRO A 69 9.50 -7.23 -7.94
CA PRO A 69 9.52 -6.01 -8.73
C PRO A 69 9.37 -4.76 -7.86
N HIS A 70 10.33 -3.84 -7.94
CA HIS A 70 10.33 -2.63 -7.13
C HIS A 70 11.11 -1.50 -7.82
N VAL A 71 11.00 -0.29 -7.28
CA VAL A 71 11.82 0.84 -7.70
C VAL A 71 12.52 1.45 -6.48
N PRO A 72 13.70 2.08 -6.65
CA PRO A 72 14.29 2.90 -5.60
C PRO A 72 13.44 4.16 -5.37
N LEU A 73 13.45 4.69 -4.14
CA LEU A 73 12.69 5.89 -3.79
C LEU A 73 13.03 7.08 -4.69
N SER A 74 14.29 7.23 -5.10
CA SER A 74 14.72 8.28 -6.01
C SER A 74 14.06 8.23 -7.40
N ARG A 75 13.72 7.01 -7.88
CA ARG A 75 12.99 6.84 -9.14
C ARG A 75 11.54 7.31 -8.99
N LEU A 76 10.91 6.95 -7.87
CA LEU A 76 9.57 7.43 -7.54
C LEU A 76 9.52 8.95 -7.42
N GLU A 77 10.49 9.57 -6.71
CA GLU A 77 10.59 11.02 -6.58
C GLU A 77 10.70 11.72 -7.94
N GLY A 78 11.40 11.12 -8.90
CA GLY A 78 11.54 11.65 -10.27
C GLY A 78 10.31 11.49 -11.16
N CYS A 79 9.31 10.67 -10.76
CA CYS A 79 8.10 10.37 -11.52
C CYS A 79 6.82 10.70 -10.72
N ALA A 80 6.87 11.62 -9.75
CA ALA A 80 5.76 11.90 -8.84
C ALA A 80 4.71 12.88 -9.39
N GLU A 81 5.00 13.57 -10.49
CA GLU A 81 4.09 14.54 -11.09
C GLU A 81 2.78 13.87 -11.58
N GLY A 82 1.63 14.51 -11.32
CA GLY A 82 0.32 13.99 -11.68
C GLY A 82 -0.13 12.75 -10.89
N LEU A 83 0.62 12.36 -9.83
CA LEU A 83 0.27 11.22 -8.97
C LEU A 83 -0.17 11.67 -7.58
N ILE A 84 -1.19 10.99 -7.05
CA ILE A 84 -1.53 10.95 -5.62
C ILE A 84 -0.83 9.74 -5.02
N CYS A 85 -0.27 9.89 -3.82
CA CYS A 85 0.40 8.82 -3.08
C CYS A 85 -0.29 8.57 -1.74
N LEU A 86 -0.62 7.31 -1.46
CA LEU A 86 -0.99 6.83 -0.13
C LEU A 86 0.18 6.03 0.45
N THR A 87 0.35 6.10 1.78
CA THR A 87 1.55 5.57 2.45
C THR A 87 1.61 4.05 2.62
N GLY A 88 0.63 3.31 2.08
CA GLY A 88 0.64 1.83 2.05
C GLY A 88 0.13 1.17 3.33
N GLY A 89 -0.62 1.90 4.17
CA GLY A 89 -1.21 1.36 5.39
C GLY A 89 -0.18 0.66 6.30
N ALA A 90 -0.58 -0.41 6.96
CA ALA A 90 0.28 -1.20 7.85
C ALA A 90 1.43 -1.93 7.12
N GLY A 91 1.31 -2.16 5.81
CA GLY A 91 2.36 -2.76 4.97
C GLY A 91 3.37 -1.77 4.43
N GLY A 92 3.09 -0.47 4.53
CA GLY A 92 3.89 0.59 3.93
C GLY A 92 5.19 0.90 4.67
N PRO A 93 6.09 1.67 4.02
CA PRO A 93 7.41 1.97 4.57
C PRO A 93 7.38 2.83 5.83
N LEU A 94 6.39 3.71 5.99
CA LEU A 94 6.23 4.48 7.23
C LEU A 94 5.82 3.56 8.39
N ALA A 95 4.86 2.65 8.16
CA ALA A 95 4.40 1.69 9.16
C ALA A 95 5.53 0.76 9.62
N ALA A 96 6.36 0.29 8.70
CA ALA A 96 7.52 -0.55 9.03
C ALA A 96 8.52 0.17 9.95
N LEU A 97 8.74 1.47 9.73
CA LEU A 97 9.64 2.28 10.54
C LEU A 97 9.01 2.61 11.91
N THR A 98 7.75 3.01 11.96
CA THR A 98 7.05 3.33 13.22
C THR A 98 6.89 2.10 14.10
N GLY A 99 6.49 0.95 13.52
CA GLY A 99 6.38 -0.32 14.23
C GLY A 99 7.73 -0.83 14.79
N ALA A 100 8.84 -0.47 14.16
CA ALA A 100 10.19 -0.74 14.64
C ALA A 100 10.72 0.32 15.65
N GLY A 101 9.92 1.32 16.04
CA GLY A 101 10.31 2.42 16.92
C GLY A 101 11.31 3.42 16.30
N ARG A 102 11.48 3.40 14.97
CA ARG A 102 12.46 4.22 14.23
C ARG A 102 11.82 5.55 13.77
N MET A 103 11.23 6.29 14.71
CA MET A 103 10.43 7.49 14.44
C MET A 103 11.18 8.58 13.68
N ASP A 104 12.46 8.81 13.96
CA ASP A 104 13.25 9.84 13.25
C ASP A 104 13.42 9.49 11.77
N GLN A 105 13.61 8.22 11.45
CA GLN A 105 13.70 7.75 10.07
C GLN A 105 12.33 7.81 9.37
N ALA A 106 11.26 7.49 10.07
CA ALA A 106 9.90 7.62 9.56
C ALA A 106 9.56 9.08 9.24
N ARG A 107 9.92 10.02 10.11
CA ARG A 107 9.76 11.47 9.85
C ARG A 107 10.58 11.93 8.65
N ALA A 108 11.84 11.50 8.55
CA ALA A 108 12.69 11.84 7.40
C ALA A 108 12.13 11.30 6.07
N LEU A 109 11.58 10.07 6.09
CA LEU A 109 10.92 9.50 4.91
C LEU A 109 9.63 10.25 4.56
N ALA A 110 8.81 10.59 5.56
CA ALA A 110 7.60 11.39 5.36
C ALA A 110 7.93 12.76 4.73
N ASP A 111 9.01 13.42 5.17
CA ASP A 111 9.48 14.67 4.57
C ASP A 111 9.91 14.51 3.12
N ARG A 112 10.54 13.38 2.76
CA ARG A 112 10.89 13.07 1.37
C ARG A 112 9.66 12.88 0.51
N LEU A 113 8.72 12.06 0.97
CA LEU A 113 7.46 11.82 0.25
C LEU A 113 6.64 13.11 0.12
N ALA A 114 6.53 13.92 1.16
CA ALA A 114 5.81 15.19 1.12
C ALA A 114 6.40 16.18 0.09
N ARG A 115 7.73 16.20 -0.06
CA ARG A 115 8.38 16.99 -1.11
C ARG A 115 8.11 16.46 -2.52
N ALA A 116 8.05 15.14 -2.69
CA ALA A 116 7.76 14.52 -3.99
C ALA A 116 6.28 14.69 -4.39
N PHE A 117 5.37 14.65 -3.42
CA PHE A 117 3.92 14.72 -3.62
C PHE A 117 3.29 15.93 -2.91
N PRO A 118 3.66 17.18 -3.23
CA PRO A 118 3.16 18.36 -2.53
C PRO A 118 1.63 18.47 -2.64
N GLY A 119 0.93 18.42 -1.50
CA GLY A 119 -0.54 18.43 -1.41
C GLY A 119 -1.22 17.17 -1.96
N ARG A 120 -0.47 16.10 -2.25
CA ARG A 120 -0.95 14.86 -2.87
C ARG A 120 -0.45 13.60 -2.13
N LEU A 121 0.11 13.76 -0.94
CA LEU A 121 0.48 12.67 -0.04
C LEU A 121 -0.58 12.52 1.05
N TYR A 122 -1.05 11.30 1.28
CA TYR A 122 -2.01 10.96 2.34
C TYR A 122 -1.44 9.85 3.21
N VAL A 123 -1.54 10.02 4.53
CA VAL A 123 -1.22 8.95 5.46
C VAL A 123 -2.40 8.01 5.52
N GLU A 124 -2.19 6.78 5.11
CA GLU A 124 -3.21 5.75 4.96
C GLU A 124 -3.36 4.95 6.25
N LEU A 125 -4.60 4.81 6.69
CA LEU A 125 -4.98 3.96 7.80
C LEU A 125 -5.93 2.87 7.32
N GLN A 126 -5.71 1.65 7.79
CA GLN A 126 -6.52 0.47 7.48
C GLN A 126 -6.89 -0.27 8.75
N ARG A 127 -8.07 -0.89 8.78
CA ARG A 127 -8.59 -1.62 9.92
C ARG A 127 -9.30 -2.88 9.46
N HIS A 128 -8.60 -4.01 9.57
CA HIS A 128 -9.08 -5.32 9.14
C HIS A 128 -9.15 -6.33 10.30
N GLY A 129 -9.32 -5.85 11.53
CA GLY A 129 -9.45 -6.71 12.69
C GLY A 129 -10.75 -7.54 12.68
N THR A 130 -10.79 -8.57 13.49
CA THR A 130 -11.95 -9.49 13.63
C THR A 130 -12.29 -9.72 15.09
N GLU A 131 -13.46 -10.32 15.37
CA GLU A 131 -13.87 -10.77 16.73
C GLU A 131 -13.88 -9.66 17.79
N GLY A 132 -14.27 -8.43 17.40
CA GLY A 132 -14.36 -7.29 18.31
C GLY A 132 -13.06 -6.47 18.44
N ALA A 133 -12.00 -6.86 17.75
CA ALA A 133 -10.83 -6.03 17.54
C ALA A 133 -11.01 -5.19 16.26
N LEU A 134 -10.67 -3.91 16.32
CA LEU A 134 -10.73 -3.03 15.13
C LEU A 134 -9.53 -3.23 14.20
N HIS A 135 -8.43 -3.76 14.72
CA HIS A 135 -7.14 -3.82 14.05
C HIS A 135 -6.61 -5.25 14.01
N THR A 136 -5.85 -5.57 12.96
CA THR A 136 -4.87 -6.65 13.01
C THR A 136 -3.71 -6.25 13.93
N GLU A 137 -2.86 -7.20 14.31
CA GLU A 137 -1.69 -6.92 15.15
C GLU A 137 -0.73 -5.90 14.50
N ALA A 138 -0.51 -6.02 13.20
CA ALA A 138 0.35 -5.11 12.44
C ALA A 138 -0.24 -3.67 12.36
N GLU A 139 -1.54 -3.55 12.15
CA GLU A 139 -2.24 -2.27 12.13
C GLU A 139 -2.20 -1.60 13.51
N ALA A 140 -2.47 -2.35 14.57
CA ALA A 140 -2.42 -1.85 15.94
C ALA A 140 -1.02 -1.34 16.35
N ALA A 141 0.03 -2.01 15.85
CA ALA A 141 1.42 -1.59 16.11
C ALA A 141 1.81 -0.33 15.32
N ALA A 142 1.30 -0.15 14.11
CA ALA A 142 1.69 0.94 13.21
C ALA A 142 0.85 2.22 13.38
N GLU A 143 -0.45 2.08 13.60
CA GLU A 143 -1.42 3.20 13.57
C GLU A 143 -1.04 4.38 14.49
N PRO A 144 -0.64 4.20 15.78
CA PRO A 144 -0.28 5.34 16.62
C PRO A 144 0.85 6.19 16.05
N GLY A 145 1.90 5.55 15.51
CA GLY A 145 3.03 6.24 14.89
C GLY A 145 2.68 6.92 13.57
N LEU A 146 1.82 6.31 12.76
CA LEU A 146 1.31 6.93 11.53
C LEU A 146 0.49 8.19 11.82
N ILE A 147 -0.38 8.14 12.84
CA ILE A 147 -1.16 9.29 13.28
C ILE A 147 -0.24 10.41 13.80
N GLU A 148 0.76 10.07 14.62
CA GLU A 148 1.74 11.04 15.11
C GLU A 148 2.45 11.75 13.95
N ILE A 149 2.94 11.01 12.94
CA ILE A 149 3.58 11.58 11.76
C ILE A 149 2.61 12.48 10.97
N ALA A 150 1.36 12.05 10.80
CA ALA A 150 0.36 12.82 10.06
C ALA A 150 0.14 14.20 10.71
N TYR A 151 -0.01 14.26 12.03
CA TYR A 151 -0.18 15.51 12.76
C TYR A 151 1.10 16.34 12.78
N ASP A 152 2.27 15.74 13.05
CA ASP A 152 3.56 16.44 13.07
C ASP A 152 3.92 17.11 11.73
N LYS A 153 3.50 16.50 10.62
CA LYS A 153 3.81 16.95 9.25
C LYS A 153 2.65 17.63 8.54
N GLU A 154 1.52 17.82 9.24
CA GLU A 154 0.30 18.38 8.67
C GLU A 154 -0.17 17.64 7.41
N LEU A 155 0.01 16.31 7.39
CA LEU A 155 -0.42 15.45 6.29
C LEU A 155 -1.86 14.96 6.53
N PRO A 156 -2.71 14.96 5.49
CA PRO A 156 -4.06 14.44 5.61
C PRO A 156 -4.06 12.93 5.85
N LEU A 157 -4.97 12.48 6.73
CA LEU A 157 -5.28 11.08 6.95
C LEU A 157 -6.35 10.62 5.95
N VAL A 158 -6.24 9.37 5.50
CA VAL A 158 -7.28 8.71 4.70
C VAL A 158 -7.51 7.30 5.22
N GLY A 159 -8.78 6.94 5.46
CA GLY A 159 -9.19 5.57 5.71
C GLY A 159 -9.37 4.83 4.39
N THR A 160 -8.77 3.67 4.26
CA THR A 160 -8.93 2.81 3.08
C THR A 160 -9.26 1.38 3.49
N ASN A 161 -9.76 0.62 2.53
CA ASN A 161 -9.95 -0.80 2.68
C ASN A 161 -9.24 -1.54 1.53
N GLU A 162 -8.41 -2.51 1.87
CA GLU A 162 -7.77 -3.37 0.87
C GLU A 162 -8.74 -4.49 0.48
N VAL A 163 -9.41 -4.33 -0.66
CA VAL A 163 -10.50 -5.20 -1.09
C VAL A 163 -9.98 -6.36 -1.93
N TYR A 164 -10.31 -7.59 -1.53
CA TYR A 164 -9.99 -8.82 -2.27
C TYR A 164 -11.22 -9.60 -2.73
N PHE A 165 -12.38 -9.39 -2.11
CA PHE A 165 -13.64 -10.07 -2.43
C PHE A 165 -14.86 -9.19 -2.14
N ASP A 166 -15.99 -9.53 -2.72
CA ASP A 166 -17.21 -8.71 -2.68
C ASP A 166 -17.98 -8.79 -1.36
N ALA A 167 -17.94 -9.93 -0.66
CA ALA A 167 -18.68 -10.14 0.58
C ALA A 167 -17.90 -11.00 1.58
N PRO A 168 -18.13 -10.84 2.90
CA PRO A 168 -17.42 -11.62 3.94
C PRO A 168 -17.55 -13.14 3.76
N ALA A 169 -18.65 -13.62 3.18
CA ALA A 169 -18.87 -15.04 2.90
C ALA A 169 -17.87 -15.63 1.89
N MET A 170 -17.23 -14.79 1.07
CA MET A 170 -16.21 -15.22 0.09
C MET A 170 -14.83 -15.43 0.70
N HIS A 171 -14.62 -15.05 1.96
CA HIS A 171 -13.33 -15.16 2.64
C HIS A 171 -12.73 -16.58 2.55
N ALA A 172 -13.51 -17.64 2.86
CA ALA A 172 -13.01 -19.01 2.85
C ALA A 172 -12.59 -19.48 1.44
N ALA A 173 -13.33 -19.06 0.39
CA ALA A 173 -12.97 -19.36 -0.99
C ALA A 173 -11.69 -18.63 -1.42
N HIS A 174 -11.56 -17.38 -1.02
CA HIS A 174 -10.35 -16.58 -1.29
C HIS A 174 -9.12 -17.13 -0.54
N ASP A 175 -9.28 -17.56 0.71
CA ASP A 175 -8.23 -18.19 1.49
C ASP A 175 -7.73 -19.49 0.82
N ALA A 176 -8.62 -20.30 0.26
CA ALA A 176 -8.24 -21.46 -0.54
C ALA A 176 -7.44 -21.07 -1.80
N LEU A 177 -7.78 -19.96 -2.46
CA LEU A 177 -7.00 -19.45 -3.62
C LEU A 177 -5.60 -18.99 -3.22
N ILE A 178 -5.43 -18.32 -2.08
CA ILE A 178 -4.10 -17.97 -1.54
C ILE A 178 -3.28 -19.26 -1.35
N CYS A 179 -3.85 -20.28 -0.71
CA CYS A 179 -3.18 -21.56 -0.47
C CYS A 179 -2.75 -22.23 -1.79
N ILE A 180 -3.59 -22.24 -2.81
CA ILE A 180 -3.24 -22.77 -4.13
C ILE A 180 -2.08 -22.00 -4.74
N GLY A 181 -2.13 -20.65 -4.70
CA GLY A 181 -1.09 -19.79 -5.26
C GLY A 181 0.27 -19.93 -4.56
N GLU A 182 0.27 -20.15 -3.26
CA GLU A 182 1.47 -20.27 -2.43
C GLU A 182 1.92 -21.72 -2.21
N SER A 183 1.22 -22.71 -2.80
CA SER A 183 1.48 -24.14 -2.58
C SER A 183 1.45 -24.53 -1.11
N ARG A 184 0.48 -24.01 -0.37
CA ARG A 184 0.24 -24.23 1.06
C ARG A 184 -1.08 -24.96 1.30
N TYR A 185 -1.29 -25.45 2.52
CA TYR A 185 -2.55 -26.09 2.93
C TYR A 185 -3.37 -25.16 3.84
N VAL A 186 -4.70 -25.23 3.71
CA VAL A 186 -5.63 -24.40 4.50
C VAL A 186 -5.50 -24.61 6.02
N ASN A 187 -5.08 -25.79 6.46
CA ASN A 187 -4.86 -26.11 7.88
C ASN A 187 -3.49 -25.65 8.44
N GLU A 188 -2.64 -25.07 7.61
CA GLU A 188 -1.38 -24.48 8.10
C GLU A 188 -1.63 -23.10 8.70
N SER A 189 -1.01 -22.81 9.85
CA SER A 189 -1.12 -21.50 10.52
C SER A 189 -0.02 -20.53 10.14
N ASP A 190 1.15 -21.03 9.70
CA ASP A 190 2.30 -20.22 9.27
C ASP A 190 2.22 -19.94 7.76
N ARG A 191 1.26 -19.11 7.37
CA ARG A 191 1.01 -18.69 5.98
C ARG A 191 0.33 -17.33 5.93
N ARG A 192 0.30 -16.73 4.77
CA ARG A 192 -0.51 -15.53 4.54
C ARG A 192 -1.99 -15.84 4.75
N MET A 193 -2.63 -15.07 5.59
CA MET A 193 -4.08 -15.10 5.82
C MET A 193 -4.63 -13.68 5.79
N LEU A 194 -5.79 -13.53 5.19
CA LEU A 194 -6.58 -12.31 5.26
C LEU A 194 -7.70 -12.49 6.29
N THR A 195 -8.39 -11.42 6.61
CA THR A 195 -9.60 -11.45 7.43
C THR A 195 -10.85 -11.28 6.58
N PRO A 196 -12.04 -11.63 7.07
CA PRO A 196 -13.30 -11.33 6.36
C PRO A 196 -13.51 -9.84 6.09
N GLU A 197 -12.79 -8.95 6.81
CA GLU A 197 -12.89 -7.51 6.67
C GLU A 197 -12.27 -6.96 5.36
N HIS A 198 -11.58 -7.79 4.59
CA HIS A 198 -11.08 -7.44 3.25
C HIS A 198 -12.15 -7.56 2.15
N HIS A 199 -13.42 -7.47 2.52
CA HIS A 199 -14.52 -7.42 1.55
C HIS A 199 -14.79 -5.99 1.06
N PHE A 200 -15.55 -5.87 -0.03
CA PHE A 200 -15.98 -4.58 -0.55
C PHE A 200 -17.01 -3.95 0.40
N LYS A 201 -16.60 -2.98 1.19
CA LYS A 201 -17.40 -2.31 2.21
C LYS A 201 -18.34 -1.26 1.62
N THR A 202 -19.52 -1.15 2.20
CA THR A 202 -20.41 -0.01 1.97
C THR A 202 -19.87 1.24 2.66
N PRO A 203 -20.37 2.45 2.31
CA PRO A 203 -19.99 3.68 3.03
C PRO A 203 -20.26 3.63 4.53
N GLU A 204 -21.28 2.90 4.95
CA GLU A 204 -21.67 2.75 6.37
C GLU A 204 -20.74 1.80 7.13
N GLU A 205 -20.09 0.85 6.44
CA GLU A 205 -19.13 -0.09 7.01
C GLU A 205 -17.71 0.50 7.08
N MET A 206 -17.42 1.53 6.29
CA MET A 206 -16.15 2.27 6.30
C MET A 206 -16.08 3.27 7.46
#